data_d8158bfccfd6bef3641100b745eacc7e
#
_entry.id   d8158bfccfd6bef3641100b745eacc7e
#
_cell.length_a   1.000
_cell.length_b   1.000
_cell.length_c   1.000
_cell.angle_alpha   90.00
_cell.angle_beta   90.00
_cell.angle_gamma   90.00
#
_symmetry.space_group_name_H-M   'P 1'
#
loop_
_entity.id
_entity.type
_entity.pdbx_description
1 polymer ?
#
loop_
_entity_poly.entity_id
_entity_poly.type
_entity_poly.pdbx_seq_one_letter_code
_entity_poly.pdbx_strand_id
1 'polypeptide(L)'
;MIDFDSTDLIATIEQTAEQVIASVDESMLRTVGFAGAEVFRDQVKQNALANKETGMLFDNIIVKRLEEESDGGRRQVYIVTVRSGTSSSPGAYYWRWVEEGHKFVPKNKRVSPKTGRTIGWAAHRRAAELEYGNSRVPAYPFMRPGYESKKHEAVDVMTKTLAEQLVRNASS
;
A
#
# COMPACT_ATOMS: atom_id res chain seq x y z
N MET A 1 51.30 -23.07 -17.44
CA MET A 1 50.57 -21.90 -16.91
C MET A 1 49.30 -21.78 -17.76
N ILE A 2 48.13 -22.02 -17.23
CA ILE A 2 46.87 -21.83 -17.99
C ILE A 2 46.52 -20.38 -17.81
N ASP A 3 46.66 -19.59 -18.89
CA ASP A 3 46.24 -18.20 -18.91
C ASP A 3 44.74 -18.17 -19.16
N PHE A 4 43.97 -17.69 -18.20
CA PHE A 4 42.54 -17.63 -18.32
C PHE A 4 42.14 -16.22 -18.79
N ASP A 5 41.87 -16.09 -20.08
CA ASP A 5 41.37 -14.83 -20.62
C ASP A 5 39.88 -14.68 -20.24
N SER A 6 39.59 -13.76 -19.31
CA SER A 6 38.22 -13.48 -18.82
C SER A 6 37.46 -12.56 -19.77
N THR A 7 38.04 -12.03 -20.81
CA THR A 7 37.45 -11.05 -21.73
C THR A 7 36.25 -11.63 -22.47
N ASP A 8 36.39 -12.85 -23.01
CA ASP A 8 35.33 -13.54 -23.73
C ASP A 8 34.17 -13.92 -22.77
N LEU A 9 34.50 -14.28 -21.52
CA LEU A 9 33.51 -14.59 -20.51
C LEU A 9 32.68 -13.35 -20.15
N ILE A 10 33.33 -12.21 -19.95
CA ILE A 10 32.66 -10.94 -19.64
C ILE A 10 31.77 -10.53 -20.82
N ALA A 11 32.24 -10.58 -22.04
CA ALA A 11 31.46 -10.26 -23.24
C ALA A 11 30.24 -11.17 -23.39
N THR A 12 30.38 -12.47 -23.09
CA THR A 12 29.25 -13.41 -23.13
C THR A 12 28.23 -13.12 -22.04
N ILE A 13 28.68 -12.76 -20.84
CA ILE A 13 27.80 -12.37 -19.74
C ILE A 13 27.01 -11.09 -20.08
N GLU A 14 27.69 -10.08 -20.63
CA GLU A 14 27.08 -8.82 -21.06
C GLU A 14 26.01 -9.05 -22.14
N GLN A 15 26.37 -9.83 -23.19
CA GLN A 15 25.42 -10.18 -24.25
C GLN A 15 24.18 -10.94 -23.72
N THR A 16 24.41 -11.88 -22.81
CA THR A 16 23.31 -12.65 -22.19
C THR A 16 22.42 -11.75 -21.33
N ALA A 17 23.03 -10.83 -20.57
CA ALA A 17 22.29 -9.86 -19.76
C ALA A 17 21.44 -8.93 -20.63
N GLU A 18 21.98 -8.43 -21.75
CA GLU A 18 21.25 -7.61 -22.71
C GLU A 18 20.06 -8.35 -23.32
N GLN A 19 20.23 -9.62 -23.69
CA GLN A 19 19.14 -10.46 -24.21
C GLN A 19 18.03 -10.67 -23.18
N VAL A 20 18.39 -10.93 -21.92
CA VAL A 20 17.42 -11.05 -20.83
C VAL A 20 16.67 -9.75 -20.63
N ILE A 21 17.38 -8.61 -20.58
CA ILE A 21 16.75 -7.29 -20.44
C ILE A 21 15.81 -7.00 -21.61
N ALA A 22 16.19 -7.33 -22.83
CA ALA A 22 15.36 -7.14 -24.03
C ALA A 22 14.10 -8.03 -24.04
N SER A 23 14.13 -9.18 -23.35
CA SER A 23 12.99 -10.07 -23.24
C SER A 23 11.98 -9.67 -22.19
N VAL A 24 12.31 -8.69 -21.32
CA VAL A 24 11.38 -8.18 -20.30
C VAL A 24 10.46 -7.15 -20.92
N ASP A 25 9.18 -7.50 -21.02
CA ASP A 25 8.12 -6.63 -21.53
C ASP A 25 7.34 -5.91 -20.40
N GLU A 26 6.50 -4.97 -20.80
CA GLU A 26 5.66 -4.21 -19.86
C GLU A 26 4.69 -5.13 -19.09
N SER A 27 4.17 -6.18 -19.70
CA SER A 27 3.24 -7.12 -19.08
C SER A 27 3.91 -7.90 -17.95
N MET A 28 5.15 -8.33 -18.17
CA MET A 28 5.97 -8.98 -17.13
C MET A 28 6.22 -8.04 -15.96
N LEU A 29 6.67 -6.82 -16.25
CA LEU A 29 6.92 -5.81 -15.20
C LEU A 29 5.67 -5.47 -14.41
N ARG A 30 4.51 -5.40 -15.06
CA ARG A 30 3.23 -5.22 -14.39
C ARG A 30 2.92 -6.38 -13.44
N THR A 31 3.08 -7.60 -13.90
CA THR A 31 2.82 -8.81 -13.10
C THR A 31 3.74 -8.86 -11.88
N VAL A 32 5.03 -8.63 -12.09
CA VAL A 32 6.06 -8.62 -11.04
C VAL A 32 5.80 -7.51 -10.02
N GLY A 33 5.56 -6.29 -10.47
CA GLY A 33 5.30 -5.16 -9.60
C GLY A 33 4.01 -5.32 -8.78
N PHE A 34 2.96 -5.87 -9.40
CA PHE A 34 1.72 -6.16 -8.71
C PHE A 34 1.90 -7.24 -7.64
N ALA A 35 2.63 -8.32 -7.93
CA ALA A 35 2.91 -9.39 -6.96
C ALA A 35 3.66 -8.86 -5.71
N GLY A 36 4.65 -7.99 -5.89
CA GLY A 36 5.32 -7.33 -4.77
C GLY A 36 4.40 -6.42 -3.96
N ALA A 37 3.53 -5.67 -4.64
CA ALA A 37 2.57 -4.79 -3.98
C ALA A 37 1.49 -5.56 -3.20
N GLU A 38 1.10 -6.76 -3.65
CA GLU A 38 0.17 -7.63 -2.93
C GLU A 38 0.72 -8.10 -1.58
N VAL A 39 2.00 -8.41 -1.49
CA VAL A 39 2.65 -8.78 -0.22
C VAL A 39 2.48 -7.65 0.81
N PHE A 40 2.71 -6.41 0.40
CA PHE A 40 2.48 -5.25 1.28
C PHE A 40 1.01 -5.07 1.63
N ARG A 41 0.12 -5.13 0.64
CA ARG A 41 -1.33 -4.99 0.86
C ARG A 41 -1.83 -5.98 1.90
N ASP A 42 -1.44 -7.23 1.79
CA ASP A 42 -1.93 -8.30 2.65
C ASP A 42 -1.41 -8.14 4.08
N GLN A 43 -0.15 -7.75 4.25
CA GLN A 43 0.38 -7.43 5.58
C GLN A 43 -0.29 -6.21 6.20
N VAL A 44 -0.48 -5.14 5.42
CA VAL A 44 -1.20 -3.94 5.86
C VAL A 44 -2.63 -4.28 6.28
N LYS A 45 -3.31 -5.16 5.54
CA LYS A 45 -4.62 -5.69 5.90
C LYS A 45 -4.59 -6.46 7.23
N GLN A 46 -3.60 -7.31 7.43
CA GLN A 46 -3.44 -8.05 8.70
C GLN A 46 -3.22 -7.09 9.87
N ASN A 47 -2.37 -6.08 9.70
CA ASN A 47 -2.15 -5.08 10.73
C ASN A 47 -3.42 -4.27 11.05
N ALA A 48 -4.22 -3.95 10.03
CA ALA A 48 -5.48 -3.23 10.20
C ALA A 48 -6.56 -4.04 10.93
N LEU A 49 -6.48 -5.38 10.94
CA LEU A 49 -7.41 -6.24 11.66
C LEU A 49 -7.40 -5.99 13.17
N ALA A 50 -6.26 -5.59 13.75
CA ALA A 50 -6.15 -5.27 15.18
C ALA A 50 -7.08 -4.12 15.61
N ASN A 51 -7.48 -3.25 14.65
CA ASN A 51 -8.36 -2.10 14.86
C ASN A 51 -9.70 -2.27 14.15
N LYS A 52 -10.16 -3.52 13.98
CA LYS A 52 -11.37 -3.82 13.24
C LYS A 52 -12.63 -3.57 14.08
N GLU A 53 -13.22 -2.39 13.96
CA GLU A 53 -14.57 -2.14 14.48
C GLU A 53 -15.64 -2.49 13.42
N THR A 54 -15.57 -1.87 12.24
CA THR A 54 -16.55 -2.05 11.16
C THR A 54 -16.04 -2.88 9.98
N GLY A 55 -14.74 -3.13 9.90
CA GLY A 55 -14.08 -3.76 8.73
C GLY A 55 -13.85 -2.80 7.56
N MET A 56 -14.44 -1.61 7.59
CA MET A 56 -14.37 -0.66 6.48
C MET A 56 -12.93 -0.28 6.10
N LEU A 57 -12.04 -0.13 7.09
CA LEU A 57 -10.63 0.14 6.82
C LEU A 57 -9.98 -1.02 6.06
N PHE A 58 -10.16 -2.25 6.55
CA PHE A 58 -9.61 -3.47 5.96
C PHE A 58 -10.09 -3.68 4.51
N ASP A 59 -11.38 -3.49 4.24
CA ASP A 59 -11.98 -3.73 2.93
C ASP A 59 -11.53 -2.69 1.89
N ASN A 60 -11.13 -1.50 2.35
CA ASN A 60 -10.72 -0.40 1.48
C ASN A 60 -9.19 -0.30 1.26
N ILE A 61 -8.39 -1.19 1.84
CA ILE A 61 -6.95 -1.26 1.52
C ILE A 61 -6.78 -1.90 0.14
N ILE A 62 -6.21 -1.16 -0.79
CA ILE A 62 -6.06 -1.54 -2.20
C ILE A 62 -4.64 -1.33 -2.71
N VAL A 63 -4.28 -2.06 -3.75
CA VAL A 63 -3.14 -1.75 -4.62
C VAL A 63 -3.64 -0.90 -5.78
N LYS A 64 -2.94 0.17 -6.09
CA LYS A 64 -3.20 1.02 -7.25
C LYS A 64 -1.91 1.20 -8.05
N ARG A 65 -1.96 1.01 -9.37
CA ARG A 65 -0.88 1.39 -10.26
C ARG A 65 -0.95 2.90 -10.50
N LEU A 66 0.19 3.56 -10.46
CA LEU A 66 0.33 4.96 -10.80
C LEU A 66 0.75 5.06 -12.28
N GLU A 67 -0.23 5.29 -13.16
CA GLU A 67 -0.02 5.38 -14.60
C GLU A 67 0.95 6.50 -14.97
N GLU A 68 0.80 7.66 -14.32
CA GLU A 68 1.59 8.87 -14.58
C GLU A 68 3.07 8.72 -14.20
N GLU A 69 3.37 7.83 -13.26
CA GLU A 69 4.73 7.56 -12.79
C GLU A 69 5.33 6.29 -13.40
N SER A 70 4.52 5.52 -14.13
CA SER A 70 4.94 4.29 -14.80
C SER A 70 5.37 4.60 -16.23
N ASP A 71 6.51 4.05 -16.61
CA ASP A 71 7.04 4.11 -17.97
C ASP A 71 6.78 2.73 -18.62
N GLY A 72 6.21 2.75 -19.84
CA GLY A 72 5.64 1.58 -20.51
C GLY A 72 6.54 0.34 -20.64
N GLY A 73 7.85 0.45 -20.49
CA GLY A 73 8.76 -0.70 -20.66
C GLY A 73 9.85 -0.84 -19.62
N ARG A 74 10.05 0.14 -18.74
CA ARG A 74 11.22 0.15 -17.84
C ARG A 74 10.88 0.31 -16.36
N ARG A 75 9.77 0.97 -16.06
CA ARG A 75 9.40 1.31 -14.69
C ARG A 75 7.90 1.12 -14.47
N GLN A 76 7.55 0.39 -13.44
CA GLN A 76 6.18 0.24 -12.99
C GLN A 76 6.08 0.69 -11.53
N VAL A 77 5.16 1.59 -11.24
CA VAL A 77 4.97 2.15 -9.91
C VAL A 77 3.61 1.74 -9.35
N TYR A 78 3.63 1.13 -8.19
CA TYR A 78 2.45 0.71 -7.44
C TYR A 78 2.42 1.37 -6.07
N ILE A 79 1.24 1.71 -5.61
CA ILE A 79 1.01 2.21 -4.26
C ILE A 79 -0.01 1.33 -3.55
N VAL A 80 0.29 0.97 -2.32
CA VAL A 80 -0.70 0.43 -1.39
C VAL A 80 -1.33 1.59 -0.65
N THR A 81 -2.63 1.74 -0.75
CA THR A 81 -3.36 2.88 -0.19
C THR A 81 -4.74 2.45 0.30
N VAL A 82 -5.43 3.37 0.94
CA VAL A 82 -6.80 3.17 1.39
C VAL A 82 -7.74 4.02 0.55
N ARG A 83 -8.77 3.39 0.00
CA ARG A 83 -9.80 4.09 -0.76
C ARG A 83 -10.59 5.03 0.16
N SER A 84 -10.57 6.32 -0.17
CA SER A 84 -11.28 7.35 0.61
C SER A 84 -12.80 7.30 0.45
N GLY A 85 -13.28 6.64 -0.60
CA GLY A 85 -14.71 6.56 -0.91
C GLY A 85 -15.22 7.76 -1.71
N THR A 86 -16.45 7.62 -2.16
CA THR A 86 -17.25 8.64 -2.84
C THR A 86 -18.62 8.72 -2.19
N SER A 87 -19.48 9.64 -2.64
CA SER A 87 -20.88 9.72 -2.16
C SER A 87 -21.70 8.45 -2.41
N SER A 88 -21.31 7.67 -3.43
CA SER A 88 -21.99 6.42 -3.83
C SER A 88 -21.29 5.15 -3.34
N SER A 89 -20.04 5.23 -2.93
CA SER A 89 -19.25 4.08 -2.47
C SER A 89 -18.51 4.43 -1.18
N PRO A 90 -18.89 3.83 -0.06
CA PRO A 90 -18.24 4.12 1.21
C PRO A 90 -16.77 3.72 1.19
N GLY A 91 -15.92 4.55 1.79
CA GLY A 91 -14.49 4.33 1.92
C GLY A 91 -14.00 4.75 3.31
N ALA A 92 -12.76 4.43 3.60
CA ALA A 92 -12.16 4.71 4.90
C ALA A 92 -11.33 6.01 4.86
N TYR A 93 -11.98 7.15 4.60
CA TYR A 93 -11.34 8.48 4.52
C TYR A 93 -10.53 8.87 5.77
N TYR A 94 -10.84 8.27 6.91
CA TYR A 94 -10.22 8.53 8.21
C TYR A 94 -8.90 7.76 8.44
N TRP A 95 -8.45 6.95 7.51
CA TRP A 95 -7.31 6.05 7.66
C TRP A 95 -6.01 6.75 8.11
N ARG A 96 -5.78 8.00 7.66
CA ARG A 96 -4.61 8.78 8.07
C ARG A 96 -4.65 9.12 9.56
N TRP A 97 -5.84 9.34 10.10
CA TRP A 97 -6.01 9.61 11.52
C TRP A 97 -5.74 8.37 12.37
N VAL A 98 -6.01 7.19 11.83
CA VAL A 98 -5.64 5.93 12.49
C VAL A 98 -4.13 5.74 12.43
N GLU A 99 -3.50 5.94 11.29
CA GLU A 99 -2.06 5.76 11.09
C GLU A 99 -1.22 6.73 11.92
N GLU A 100 -1.59 8.02 11.94
CA GLU A 100 -0.79 9.11 12.52
C GLU A 100 -1.29 9.56 13.90
N GLY A 101 -2.49 9.15 14.27
CA GLY A 101 -3.21 9.74 15.40
C GLY A 101 -3.72 11.13 15.05
N HIS A 102 -4.61 11.67 15.87
CA HIS A 102 -5.16 13.00 15.64
C HIS A 102 -5.58 13.70 16.94
N LYS A 103 -5.71 15.03 16.85
CA LYS A 103 -6.37 15.81 17.89
C LYS A 103 -7.87 15.76 17.68
N PHE A 104 -8.62 15.48 18.74
CA PHE A 104 -10.06 15.62 18.70
C PHE A 104 -10.42 17.11 18.54
N VAL A 105 -11.03 17.44 17.42
CA VAL A 105 -11.58 18.80 17.17
C VAL A 105 -13.10 18.69 17.30
N PRO A 106 -13.68 19.20 18.38
CA PRO A 106 -15.14 19.19 18.55
C PRO A 106 -15.77 20.06 17.46
N LYS A 107 -16.78 19.52 16.75
CA LYS A 107 -17.63 20.34 15.89
C LYS A 107 -18.31 21.42 16.73
N ASN A 108 -18.48 22.60 16.15
CA ASN A 108 -19.06 23.77 16.80
C ASN A 108 -20.28 23.42 17.66
N LYS A 109 -20.27 23.89 18.91
CA LYS A 109 -21.39 23.73 19.82
C LYS A 109 -22.63 24.33 19.19
N ARG A 110 -23.62 23.51 18.87
CA ARG A 110 -24.95 24.02 18.54
C ARG A 110 -25.67 24.38 19.83
N VAL A 111 -25.95 25.65 20.00
CA VAL A 111 -26.76 26.12 21.13
C VAL A 111 -28.20 26.29 20.66
N SER A 112 -29.16 25.75 21.42
CA SER A 112 -30.58 25.95 21.13
C SER A 112 -30.90 27.44 21.22
N PRO A 113 -31.44 28.08 20.18
CA PRO A 113 -31.85 29.45 20.25
C PRO A 113 -33.04 29.69 21.23
N LYS A 114 -33.77 28.63 21.53
CA LYS A 114 -34.95 28.74 22.47
C LYS A 114 -34.56 28.54 23.93
N THR A 115 -33.57 27.76 24.26
CA THR A 115 -33.29 27.37 25.65
C THR A 115 -31.87 27.74 26.10
N GLY A 116 -31.00 28.27 25.22
CA GLY A 116 -29.59 28.56 25.50
C GLY A 116 -28.76 27.32 25.87
N ARG A 117 -29.35 26.13 25.85
CA ARG A 117 -28.64 24.87 26.16
C ARG A 117 -27.91 24.33 24.96
N THR A 118 -26.74 23.76 25.20
CA THR A 118 -25.98 23.06 24.17
C THR A 118 -26.70 21.78 23.75
N ILE A 119 -27.15 21.73 22.49
CA ILE A 119 -27.93 20.62 21.96
C ILE A 119 -26.95 19.59 21.38
N GLY A 120 -27.13 18.32 21.74
CA GLY A 120 -26.50 17.18 21.09
C GLY A 120 -25.02 16.93 21.44
N TRP A 121 -24.36 17.90 22.10
CA TRP A 121 -22.93 17.79 22.39
C TRP A 121 -22.60 16.68 23.42
N ALA A 122 -23.37 16.53 24.49
CA ALA A 122 -23.03 15.56 25.53
C ALA A 122 -23.27 14.10 25.10
N ALA A 123 -24.34 13.85 24.35
CA ALA A 123 -24.61 12.54 23.77
C ALA A 123 -23.62 12.21 22.64
N HIS A 124 -23.32 13.18 21.79
CA HIS A 124 -22.36 13.03 20.70
C HIS A 124 -20.91 13.08 21.18
N ARG A 125 -20.60 13.68 22.32
CA ARG A 125 -19.25 13.68 22.89
C ARG A 125 -18.82 12.28 23.26
N ARG A 126 -19.68 11.49 23.89
CA ARG A 126 -19.39 10.10 24.27
C ARG A 126 -19.27 9.20 23.03
N ALA A 127 -20.16 9.39 22.05
CA ALA A 127 -20.05 8.70 20.77
C ALA A 127 -18.79 9.12 20.01
N ALA A 128 -18.45 10.41 20.02
CA ALA A 128 -17.23 10.91 19.40
C ALA A 128 -15.96 10.52 20.17
N GLU A 129 -16.01 10.39 21.49
CA GLU A 129 -14.93 9.84 22.31
C GLU A 129 -14.74 8.34 22.07
N LEU A 130 -15.78 7.62 21.74
CA LEU A 130 -15.74 6.21 21.33
C LEU A 130 -15.30 6.02 19.88
N GLU A 131 -15.73 6.92 18.98
CA GLU A 131 -15.37 6.87 17.55
C GLU A 131 -14.02 7.53 17.26
N TYR A 132 -13.67 8.63 17.94
CA TYR A 132 -12.52 9.47 17.64
C TYR A 132 -11.53 9.60 18.80
N GLY A 133 -11.80 8.93 19.94
CA GLY A 133 -10.98 8.96 21.13
C GLY A 133 -11.03 10.28 21.92
N ASN A 134 -10.19 10.36 22.92
CA ASN A 134 -10.02 11.55 23.76
C ASN A 134 -9.24 12.65 23.00
N SER A 135 -9.02 13.79 23.66
CA SER A 135 -8.33 14.97 23.09
C SER A 135 -7.00 14.67 22.39
N ARG A 136 -6.45 13.48 22.59
CA ARG A 136 -5.36 12.87 21.81
C ARG A 136 -5.67 11.41 21.59
N VAL A 137 -6.01 11.05 20.37
CA VAL A 137 -6.10 9.66 19.95
C VAL A 137 -4.68 9.20 19.60
N PRO A 138 -4.17 8.16 20.27
CA PRO A 138 -2.86 7.62 19.90
C PRO A 138 -2.88 7.09 18.47
N ALA A 139 -1.73 7.14 17.82
CA ALA A 139 -1.54 6.50 16.52
C ALA A 139 -1.61 4.98 16.67
N TYR A 140 -2.29 4.34 15.75
CA TYR A 140 -2.28 2.89 15.56
C TYR A 140 -1.77 2.57 14.15
N PRO A 141 -0.44 2.70 13.92
CA PRO A 141 0.14 2.56 12.59
C PRO A 141 -0.04 1.12 12.09
N PHE A 142 -0.54 0.99 10.87
CA PHE A 142 -0.74 -0.30 10.21
C PHE A 142 -0.02 -0.37 8.86
N MET A 143 0.18 0.77 8.19
CA MET A 143 0.87 0.83 6.89
C MET A 143 2.38 0.76 7.05
N ARG A 144 2.97 1.63 7.88
CA ARG A 144 4.42 1.67 8.08
C ARG A 144 4.97 0.34 8.59
N PRO A 145 4.43 -0.29 9.66
CA PRO A 145 4.88 -1.61 10.10
C PRO A 145 4.71 -2.69 9.04
N GLY A 146 3.66 -2.61 8.21
CA GLY A 146 3.44 -3.52 7.09
C GLY A 146 4.57 -3.44 6.06
N TYR A 147 4.98 -2.25 5.67
CA TYR A 147 6.09 -2.05 4.76
C TYR A 147 7.41 -2.56 5.36
N GLU A 148 7.75 -2.11 6.58
CA GLU A 148 9.04 -2.47 7.20
C GLU A 148 9.21 -3.97 7.41
N SER A 149 8.13 -4.68 7.75
CA SER A 149 8.17 -6.13 8.00
C SER A 149 8.28 -6.95 6.71
N LYS A 150 7.81 -6.43 5.56
CA LYS A 150 7.65 -7.20 4.32
C LYS A 150 8.50 -6.75 3.14
N LYS A 151 9.32 -5.72 3.30
CA LYS A 151 10.14 -5.18 2.20
C LYS A 151 11.07 -6.21 1.55
N HIS A 152 11.68 -7.11 2.32
CA HIS A 152 12.53 -8.16 1.78
C HIS A 152 11.73 -9.27 1.11
N GLU A 153 10.66 -9.75 1.76
CA GLU A 153 9.76 -10.75 1.19
C GLU A 153 9.13 -10.28 -0.13
N ALA A 154 8.76 -9.01 -0.23
CA ALA A 154 8.23 -8.45 -1.47
C ALA A 154 9.26 -8.53 -2.62
N VAL A 155 10.53 -8.21 -2.35
CA VAL A 155 11.62 -8.33 -3.33
C VAL A 155 11.83 -9.79 -3.74
N ASP A 156 11.82 -10.72 -2.80
CA ASP A 156 11.95 -12.16 -3.07
C ASP A 156 10.81 -12.67 -3.96
N VAL A 157 9.57 -12.28 -3.66
CA VAL A 157 8.39 -12.62 -4.47
C VAL A 157 8.50 -12.01 -5.87
N MET A 158 8.91 -10.76 -5.99
CA MET A 158 9.13 -10.10 -7.30
C MET A 158 10.18 -10.84 -8.11
N THR A 159 11.32 -11.20 -7.50
CA THR A 159 12.41 -11.92 -8.16
C THR A 159 11.95 -13.30 -8.65
N LYS A 160 11.24 -14.03 -7.81
CA LYS A 160 10.69 -15.33 -8.17
C LYS A 160 9.68 -15.23 -9.32
N THR A 161 8.76 -14.26 -9.23
CA THR A 161 7.75 -14.05 -10.27
C THR A 161 8.39 -13.67 -11.59
N LEU A 162 9.43 -12.83 -11.57
CA LEU A 162 10.19 -12.47 -12.78
C LEU A 162 10.85 -13.70 -13.41
N ALA A 163 11.52 -14.52 -12.62
CA ALA A 163 12.16 -15.75 -13.11
C ALA A 163 11.14 -16.70 -13.75
N GLU A 164 9.98 -16.90 -13.12
CA GLU A 164 8.89 -17.73 -13.65
C GLU A 164 8.36 -17.19 -15.00
N GLN A 165 8.21 -15.87 -15.13
CA GLN A 165 7.75 -15.24 -16.38
C GLN A 165 8.80 -15.38 -17.50
N LEU A 166 10.09 -15.20 -17.18
CA LEU A 166 11.18 -15.37 -18.16
C LEU A 166 11.23 -16.81 -18.69
N VAL A 167 11.13 -17.80 -17.81
CA VAL A 167 11.09 -19.22 -18.22
C VAL A 167 9.87 -19.51 -19.10
N ARG A 168 8.70 -18.94 -18.77
CA ARG A 168 7.49 -19.11 -19.58
C ARG A 168 7.64 -18.54 -20.98
N ASN A 169 8.20 -17.34 -21.10
CA ASN A 169 8.42 -16.69 -22.40
C ASN A 169 9.46 -17.42 -23.24
N ALA A 170 10.52 -17.97 -22.59
CA ALA A 170 11.52 -18.78 -23.29
C ALA A 170 11.00 -20.12 -23.82
N SER A 171 9.84 -20.58 -23.28
CA SER A 171 9.23 -21.86 -23.64
C SER A 171 8.09 -21.73 -24.67
N SER A 172 7.77 -20.50 -25.07
CA SER A 172 6.70 -20.16 -26.03
C SER A 172 7.27 -19.79 -27.40
#